data_11dde4ea67cee3ec5dd6b307aa0595ea
#
_entry.id   11dde4ea67cee3ec5dd6b307aa0595ea
#
_cell.length_a   1.000
_cell.length_b   1.000
_cell.length_c   1.000
_cell.angle_alpha   90.00
_cell.angle_beta   90.00
_cell.angle_gamma   90.00
#
_symmetry.space_group_name_H-M   'P 1'
#
loop_
_entity.id
_entity.type
_entity.pdbx_description
1 polymer ?
#
loop_
_entity_poly.entity_id
_entity_poly.type
_entity_poly.pdbx_seq_one_letter_code
_entity_poly.pdbx_strand_id
1 'polypeptide(L)'
;MCSDKNIHIAVRKLVCYGLEKSLISAEDRIYAANAVCEVMGIEDYDPPAENFTGVELEPVLRELLDYAVEKGLAEDGSVSRDLFDTKIMGCLTPRPSEVIEKFRRLYREKSPEAATDYYYKLSGDSNYIRRDRIAKDMKWTAQTEYGSLEITVNLSKPEKDPKAIAAALKAKPSGYPKCLLCEENVGYAGRINHPARQNHRIIPVKINGERWCLQYSPYVYYNEHCILLNSVHTPMKIDRAAFGKLFDFVEQFPHYFIGSNADLPIVGGSILTHEHFQGGHHDFAMASAPIEETYAVQGFEDVDIGRVKWPMSVLRLRCTDYERLVELGDKILTKWRSYTDESAFIFAETDGVPHNTITPIARKNGNAYELDLVLRNNITTEECPLGYFHPHSELHHIKKENIGLIEVMGLAVLPARLKDEMEALADTLINKGVNAVRLDPDLEKHADWAEEFAAHRDITPENVNDVIKDEIGKVFMKVLEHAGVYKRNAKGAAAFRRFVSTI
;
A
#
# COMPACT_ATOMS: atom_id res chain seq x y z
N MET A 1 14.38 -1.09 36.60
CA MET A 1 15.37 -2.18 36.50
C MET A 1 14.62 -3.47 36.26
N CYS A 2 14.73 -4.01 35.01
CA CYS A 2 14.25 -5.35 34.74
C CYS A 2 15.17 -6.32 35.47
N SER A 3 14.68 -7.12 36.44
CA SER A 3 15.54 -8.08 37.12
C SER A 3 15.96 -9.17 36.12
N ASP A 4 17.18 -9.72 36.25
CA ASP A 4 17.67 -10.80 35.34
C ASP A 4 16.69 -11.99 35.26
N LYS A 5 15.88 -12.23 36.30
CA LYS A 5 14.79 -13.24 36.26
C LYS A 5 13.67 -12.91 35.28
N ASN A 6 13.34 -11.65 35.06
CA ASN A 6 12.26 -11.26 34.14
C ASN A 6 12.63 -11.52 32.68
N ILE A 7 13.92 -11.31 32.30
CA ILE A 7 14.37 -11.53 30.93
C ILE A 7 14.31 -13.01 30.54
N HIS A 8 14.59 -13.93 31.46
CA HIS A 8 14.48 -15.37 31.23
C HIS A 8 13.02 -15.79 30.99
N ILE A 9 12.09 -15.16 31.70
CA ILE A 9 10.65 -15.35 31.49
C ILE A 9 10.23 -14.80 30.11
N ALA A 10 10.70 -13.61 29.72
CA ALA A 10 10.41 -13.01 28.42
C ALA A 10 10.92 -13.87 27.25
N VAL A 11 12.16 -14.39 27.33
CA VAL A 11 12.70 -15.34 26.35
C VAL A 11 11.84 -16.60 26.30
N ARG A 12 11.46 -17.16 27.46
CA ARG A 12 10.59 -18.35 27.51
C ARG A 12 9.23 -18.11 26.86
N LYS A 13 8.57 -16.96 27.16
CA LYS A 13 7.32 -16.55 26.53
C LYS A 13 7.45 -16.43 25.01
N LEU A 14 8.52 -15.80 24.54
CA LEU A 14 8.78 -15.66 23.11
C LEU A 14 8.93 -17.00 22.40
N VAL A 15 9.67 -17.96 23.01
CA VAL A 15 9.81 -19.33 22.47
C VAL A 15 8.46 -20.06 22.47
N CYS A 16 7.66 -19.94 23.54
CA CYS A 16 6.30 -20.50 23.60
C CYS A 16 5.40 -19.88 22.50
N TYR A 17 5.50 -18.58 22.26
CA TYR A 17 4.82 -17.93 21.13
C TYR A 17 5.23 -18.55 19.79
N GLY A 18 6.52 -18.72 19.54
CA GLY A 18 7.04 -19.34 18.31
C GLY A 18 6.49 -20.75 18.06
N LEU A 19 6.38 -21.56 19.12
CA LEU A 19 5.77 -22.90 19.05
C LEU A 19 4.25 -22.82 18.77
N GLU A 20 3.51 -21.97 19.50
CA GLU A 20 2.06 -21.80 19.34
C GLU A 20 1.68 -21.31 17.93
N LYS A 21 2.45 -20.36 17.38
CA LYS A 21 2.25 -19.83 16.02
C LYS A 21 2.84 -20.73 14.92
N SER A 22 3.49 -21.83 15.28
CA SER A 22 4.17 -22.76 14.35
C SER A 22 5.24 -22.06 13.51
N LEU A 23 5.94 -21.09 14.11
CA LEU A 23 7.15 -20.47 13.54
C LEU A 23 8.35 -21.42 13.70
N ILE A 24 8.41 -22.16 14.79
CA ILE A 24 9.40 -23.18 15.10
C ILE A 24 8.69 -24.50 15.46
N SER A 25 9.39 -25.62 15.26
CA SER A 25 8.96 -26.94 15.72
C SER A 25 9.35 -27.19 17.18
N ALA A 26 8.84 -28.26 17.79
CA ALA A 26 9.22 -28.65 19.15
C ALA A 26 10.71 -28.99 19.25
N GLU A 27 11.27 -29.56 18.20
CA GLU A 27 12.67 -29.94 18.07
C GLU A 27 13.60 -28.72 18.05
N ASP A 28 13.14 -27.58 17.49
CA ASP A 28 13.90 -26.35 17.37
C ASP A 28 13.85 -25.47 18.64
N ARG A 29 13.07 -25.86 19.64
CA ARG A 29 12.83 -25.06 20.86
C ARG A 29 14.12 -24.59 21.55
N ILE A 30 15.08 -25.51 21.76
CA ILE A 30 16.34 -25.21 22.44
C ILE A 30 17.21 -24.32 21.56
N TYR A 31 17.28 -24.65 20.27
CA TYR A 31 18.04 -23.86 19.30
C TYR A 31 17.56 -22.42 19.24
N ALA A 32 16.25 -22.22 19.13
CA ALA A 32 15.63 -20.90 19.09
C ALA A 32 15.86 -20.10 20.39
N ALA A 33 15.74 -20.76 21.56
CA ALA A 33 16.05 -20.13 22.84
C ALA A 33 17.52 -19.64 22.89
N ASN A 34 18.45 -20.49 22.50
CA ASN A 34 19.87 -20.14 22.49
C ASN A 34 20.18 -19.01 21.50
N ALA A 35 19.55 -19.01 20.31
CA ALA A 35 19.71 -17.94 19.34
C ALA A 35 19.17 -16.59 19.85
N VAL A 36 18.04 -16.61 20.58
CA VAL A 36 17.52 -15.40 21.24
C VAL A 36 18.45 -14.94 22.36
N CYS A 37 18.98 -15.87 23.19
CA CYS A 37 19.95 -15.55 24.25
C CYS A 37 21.21 -14.91 23.68
N GLU A 38 21.75 -15.43 22.56
CA GLU A 38 22.90 -14.85 21.85
C GLU A 38 22.61 -13.39 21.45
N VAL A 39 21.46 -13.14 20.81
CA VAL A 39 21.05 -11.79 20.38
C VAL A 39 20.90 -10.84 21.57
N MET A 40 20.41 -11.35 22.71
CA MET A 40 20.17 -10.60 23.93
C MET A 40 21.40 -10.49 24.84
N GLY A 41 22.53 -11.11 24.48
CA GLY A 41 23.74 -11.13 25.32
C GLY A 41 23.55 -11.85 26.67
N ILE A 42 22.68 -12.87 26.71
CA ILE A 42 22.40 -13.66 27.91
C ILE A 42 23.32 -14.89 27.89
N GLU A 43 24.30 -14.93 28.81
CA GLU A 43 25.27 -16.03 28.91
C GLU A 43 24.75 -17.19 29.76
N ASP A 44 23.98 -16.87 30.82
CA ASP A 44 23.42 -17.85 31.76
C ASP A 44 21.90 -17.80 31.72
N TYR A 45 21.28 -18.74 31.01
CA TYR A 45 19.85 -18.82 30.80
C TYR A 45 19.22 -19.88 31.70
N ASP A 46 18.47 -19.45 32.68
CA ASP A 46 17.67 -20.29 33.58
C ASP A 46 16.17 -20.20 33.22
N PRO A 47 15.69 -21.04 32.27
CA PRO A 47 14.30 -20.97 31.83
C PRO A 47 13.35 -21.42 32.94
N PRO A 48 12.24 -20.71 33.17
CA PRO A 48 11.19 -21.18 34.07
C PRO A 48 10.61 -22.50 33.56
N ALA A 49 10.28 -23.41 34.48
CA ALA A 49 9.65 -24.70 34.16
C ALA A 49 8.26 -24.56 33.52
N GLU A 50 7.66 -23.38 33.69
CA GLU A 50 6.30 -23.06 33.25
C GLU A 50 6.22 -22.92 31.73
N ASN A 51 5.12 -23.44 31.15
CA ASN A 51 4.76 -23.22 29.75
C ASN A 51 3.70 -22.12 29.67
N PHE A 52 3.91 -21.15 28.79
CA PHE A 52 3.00 -20.06 28.54
C PHE A 52 2.15 -20.34 27.30
N THR A 53 0.86 -20.03 27.35
CA THR A 53 -0.10 -20.13 26.23
C THR A 53 -0.82 -18.81 26.05
N GLY A 54 -1.28 -18.52 24.84
CA GLY A 54 -1.97 -17.25 24.53
C GLY A 54 -1.04 -16.03 24.67
N VAL A 55 0.25 -16.20 24.37
CA VAL A 55 1.24 -15.13 24.53
C VAL A 55 0.99 -14.02 23.53
N GLU A 56 0.78 -12.80 24.03
CA GLU A 56 0.76 -11.59 23.20
C GLU A 56 2.21 -11.15 22.89
N LEU A 57 2.51 -10.96 21.62
CA LEU A 57 3.88 -10.72 21.14
C LEU A 57 4.42 -9.35 21.54
N GLU A 58 3.60 -8.29 21.39
CA GLU A 58 4.05 -6.90 21.57
C GLU A 58 4.58 -6.63 22.98
N PRO A 59 3.88 -7.00 24.09
CA PRO A 59 4.41 -6.83 25.44
C PRO A 59 5.74 -7.56 25.67
N VAL A 60 5.89 -8.77 25.12
CA VAL A 60 7.12 -9.56 25.25
C VAL A 60 8.27 -8.90 24.48
N LEU A 61 8.03 -8.45 23.25
CA LEU A 61 9.06 -7.73 22.49
C LEU A 61 9.46 -6.44 23.15
N ARG A 62 8.51 -5.70 23.71
CA ARG A 62 8.80 -4.45 24.46
C ARG A 62 9.71 -4.71 25.65
N GLU A 63 9.44 -5.75 26.45
CA GLU A 63 10.28 -6.14 27.60
C GLU A 63 11.70 -6.51 27.14
N LEU A 64 11.84 -7.27 26.05
CA LEU A 64 13.13 -7.61 25.48
C LEU A 64 13.88 -6.38 24.94
N LEU A 65 13.19 -5.47 24.28
CA LEU A 65 13.77 -4.24 23.74
C LEU A 65 14.22 -3.28 24.86
N ASP A 66 13.43 -3.14 25.91
CA ASP A 66 13.80 -2.30 27.06
C ASP A 66 15.06 -2.85 27.77
N TYR A 67 15.15 -4.15 27.93
CA TYR A 67 16.37 -4.80 28.41
C TYR A 67 17.55 -4.55 27.47
N ALA A 68 17.36 -4.70 26.14
CA ALA A 68 18.44 -4.48 25.17
C ALA A 68 18.96 -3.03 25.20
N VAL A 69 18.09 -2.04 25.38
CA VAL A 69 18.46 -0.62 25.56
C VAL A 69 19.20 -0.42 26.88
N GLU A 70 18.73 -1.00 27.99
CA GLU A 70 19.39 -0.90 29.31
C GLU A 70 20.79 -1.52 29.28
N LYS A 71 21.00 -2.61 28.56
CA LYS A 71 22.31 -3.26 28.38
C LYS A 71 23.18 -2.63 27.29
N GLY A 72 22.72 -1.61 26.59
CA GLY A 72 23.46 -0.95 25.51
C GLY A 72 23.59 -1.79 24.22
N LEU A 73 22.74 -2.80 24.04
CA LEU A 73 22.69 -3.63 22.83
C LEU A 73 21.93 -2.94 21.67
N ALA A 74 21.04 -1.98 22.02
CA ALA A 74 20.31 -1.15 21.10
C ALA A 74 20.25 0.29 21.63
N GLU A 75 20.15 1.27 20.72
CA GLU A 75 19.89 2.67 21.09
C GLU A 75 18.40 2.87 21.36
N ASP A 76 18.05 3.83 22.25
CA ASP A 76 16.67 4.19 22.52
C ASP A 76 16.11 5.12 21.43
N GLY A 77 15.66 4.53 20.34
CA GLY A 77 15.07 5.22 19.19
C GLY A 77 14.25 4.26 18.33
N SER A 78 13.20 4.76 17.68
CA SER A 78 12.25 3.93 16.93
C SER A 78 12.94 3.05 15.88
N VAL A 79 13.90 3.61 15.13
CA VAL A 79 14.64 2.87 14.11
C VAL A 79 15.52 1.78 14.71
N SER A 80 16.27 2.09 15.79
CA SER A 80 17.14 1.11 16.45
C SER A 80 16.34 -0.02 17.06
N ARG A 81 15.23 0.30 17.74
CA ARG A 81 14.29 -0.69 18.29
C ARG A 81 13.71 -1.58 17.19
N ASP A 82 13.34 -1.01 16.03
CA ASP A 82 12.83 -1.78 14.88
C ASP A 82 13.88 -2.70 14.24
N LEU A 83 15.13 -2.28 14.21
CA LEU A 83 16.22 -3.13 13.75
C LEU A 83 16.44 -4.31 14.71
N PHE A 84 16.36 -4.04 16.02
CA PHE A 84 16.65 -5.04 17.03
C PHE A 84 15.52 -6.05 17.23
N ASP A 85 14.25 -5.62 17.26
CA ASP A 85 13.12 -6.55 17.35
C ASP A 85 13.02 -7.47 16.13
N THR A 86 13.35 -6.96 14.95
CA THR A 86 13.40 -7.75 13.73
C THR A 86 14.51 -8.80 13.80
N LYS A 87 15.64 -8.46 14.44
CA LYS A 87 16.73 -9.41 14.71
C LYS A 87 16.28 -10.52 15.67
N ILE A 88 15.57 -10.17 16.75
CA ILE A 88 15.01 -11.14 17.70
C ILE A 88 14.03 -12.09 16.98
N MET A 89 13.08 -11.53 16.23
CA MET A 89 12.08 -12.33 15.50
C MET A 89 12.70 -13.20 14.40
N GLY A 90 13.83 -12.77 13.85
CA GLY A 90 14.64 -13.56 12.91
C GLY A 90 15.07 -14.91 13.46
N CYS A 91 15.30 -15.02 14.80
CA CYS A 91 15.66 -16.28 15.47
C CYS A 91 14.54 -17.33 15.44
N LEU A 92 13.29 -16.88 15.31
CA LEU A 92 12.11 -17.75 15.30
C LEU A 92 11.52 -17.96 13.90
N THR A 93 11.92 -17.15 12.93
CA THR A 93 11.31 -17.18 11.59
C THR A 93 11.88 -18.34 10.78
N PRO A 94 11.03 -19.25 10.23
CA PRO A 94 11.49 -20.41 9.44
C PRO A 94 12.39 -19.98 8.28
N ARG A 95 13.25 -20.89 7.83
CA ARG A 95 14.13 -20.61 6.67
C ARG A 95 13.32 -20.40 5.39
N PRO A 96 13.82 -19.59 4.43
CA PRO A 96 13.12 -19.38 3.16
C PRO A 96 12.72 -20.67 2.45
N SER A 97 13.60 -21.70 2.44
CA SER A 97 13.32 -23.00 1.81
C SER A 97 12.11 -23.71 2.42
N GLU A 98 11.98 -23.69 3.75
CA GLU A 98 10.87 -24.32 4.47
C GLU A 98 9.52 -23.61 4.15
N VAL A 99 9.56 -22.29 4.15
CA VAL A 99 8.37 -21.46 3.83
C VAL A 99 7.93 -21.70 2.38
N ILE A 100 8.86 -21.69 1.42
CA ILE A 100 8.59 -21.91 0.00
C ILE A 100 8.04 -23.33 -0.23
N GLU A 101 8.64 -24.34 0.40
CA GLU A 101 8.18 -25.72 0.26
C GLU A 101 6.77 -25.90 0.80
N LYS A 102 6.49 -25.37 2.00
CA LYS A 102 5.15 -25.43 2.61
C LYS A 102 4.11 -24.67 1.78
N PHE A 103 4.46 -23.48 1.26
CA PHE A 103 3.58 -22.72 0.36
C PHE A 103 3.24 -23.54 -0.89
N ARG A 104 4.24 -24.07 -1.58
CA ARG A 104 4.07 -24.88 -2.81
C ARG A 104 3.26 -26.14 -2.57
N ARG A 105 3.45 -26.80 -1.41
CA ARG A 105 2.67 -27.98 -1.02
C ARG A 105 1.20 -27.61 -0.84
N LEU A 106 0.88 -26.56 -0.08
CA LEU A 106 -0.49 -26.10 0.14
C LEU A 106 -1.16 -25.69 -1.18
N TYR A 107 -0.43 -25.00 -2.03
CA TYR A 107 -0.90 -24.58 -3.36
C TYR A 107 -1.31 -25.78 -4.24
N ARG A 108 -0.49 -26.84 -4.25
CA ARG A 108 -0.78 -28.04 -5.06
C ARG A 108 -1.81 -28.97 -4.45
N GLU A 109 -1.76 -29.15 -3.13
CA GLU A 109 -2.57 -30.18 -2.44
C GLU A 109 -3.90 -29.66 -1.95
N LYS A 110 -4.05 -28.35 -1.78
CA LYS A 110 -5.29 -27.71 -1.31
C LYS A 110 -5.82 -26.70 -2.33
N SER A 111 -5.30 -25.47 -2.28
CA SER A 111 -5.71 -24.39 -3.17
C SER A 111 -4.70 -23.23 -3.14
N PRO A 112 -4.75 -22.30 -4.13
CA PRO A 112 -4.03 -21.03 -4.06
C PRO A 112 -4.33 -20.23 -2.79
N GLU A 113 -5.60 -20.15 -2.37
CA GLU A 113 -6.03 -19.45 -1.14
C GLU A 113 -5.37 -20.04 0.09
N ALA A 114 -5.36 -21.36 0.24
CA ALA A 114 -4.75 -22.01 1.40
C ALA A 114 -3.24 -21.73 1.50
N ALA A 115 -2.58 -21.52 0.36
CA ALA A 115 -1.17 -21.17 0.31
C ALA A 115 -0.94 -19.70 0.69
N THR A 116 -1.77 -18.79 0.18
CA THR A 116 -1.71 -17.34 0.51
C THR A 116 -2.09 -17.09 1.96
N ASP A 117 -3.14 -17.74 2.49
CA ASP A 117 -3.54 -17.69 3.91
C ASP A 117 -2.38 -18.08 4.84
N TYR A 118 -1.72 -19.20 4.53
CA TYR A 118 -0.55 -19.63 5.29
C TYR A 118 0.54 -18.55 5.28
N TYR A 119 0.84 -18.02 4.12
CA TYR A 119 1.94 -17.07 3.98
C TYR A 119 1.59 -15.69 4.59
N TYR A 120 0.34 -15.25 4.48
CA TYR A 120 -0.14 -14.03 5.14
C TYR A 120 -0.09 -14.17 6.66
N LYS A 121 -0.59 -15.31 7.18
CA LYS A 121 -0.51 -15.63 8.61
C LYS A 121 0.95 -15.62 9.11
N LEU A 122 1.86 -16.28 8.39
CA LEU A 122 3.29 -16.29 8.71
C LEU A 122 3.87 -14.88 8.76
N SER A 123 3.53 -14.02 7.79
CA SER A 123 4.02 -12.64 7.72
C SER A 123 3.58 -11.80 8.92
N GLY A 124 2.39 -12.05 9.46
CA GLY A 124 1.93 -11.42 10.70
C GLY A 124 2.56 -12.03 11.95
N ASP A 125 2.61 -13.36 12.04
CA ASP A 125 3.12 -14.05 13.22
C ASP A 125 4.64 -13.87 13.40
N SER A 126 5.39 -13.67 12.32
CA SER A 126 6.81 -13.31 12.36
C SER A 126 7.07 -11.83 12.66
N ASN A 127 6.04 -11.04 12.94
CA ASN A 127 6.12 -9.58 13.14
C ASN A 127 6.72 -8.81 11.93
N TYR A 128 6.71 -9.41 10.74
CA TYR A 128 7.01 -8.66 9.52
C TYR A 128 5.87 -7.67 9.21
N ILE A 129 4.62 -8.13 9.33
CA ILE A 129 3.42 -7.29 9.41
C ILE A 129 3.19 -6.95 10.89
N ARG A 130 3.39 -5.71 11.26
CA ARG A 130 3.27 -5.23 12.65
C ARG A 130 1.82 -4.93 12.99
N ARG A 131 1.07 -5.98 13.36
CA ARG A 131 -0.38 -5.91 13.61
C ARG A 131 -0.74 -4.90 14.71
N ASP A 132 0.10 -4.77 15.74
CA ASP A 132 -0.05 -3.80 16.84
C ASP A 132 -0.04 -2.34 16.36
N ARG A 133 0.78 -2.04 15.34
CA ARG A 133 0.83 -0.70 14.73
C ARG A 133 -0.34 -0.46 13.80
N ILE A 134 -0.67 -1.44 12.96
CA ILE A 134 -1.78 -1.35 12.00
C ILE A 134 -3.12 -1.20 12.72
N ALA A 135 -3.27 -1.82 13.89
CA ALA A 135 -4.47 -1.68 14.73
C ALA A 135 -4.71 -0.24 15.24
N LYS A 136 -3.71 0.63 15.17
CA LYS A 136 -3.82 2.05 15.54
C LYS A 136 -4.31 2.93 14.39
N ASP A 137 -4.25 2.45 13.13
CA ASP A 137 -4.71 3.20 11.97
C ASP A 137 -6.19 3.54 12.13
N MET A 138 -6.53 4.78 11.81
CA MET A 138 -7.94 5.21 11.79
C MET A 138 -8.53 4.85 10.45
N LYS A 139 -9.64 4.11 10.42
CA LYS A 139 -10.30 3.63 9.19
C LYS A 139 -11.80 3.90 9.25
N TRP A 140 -12.34 4.45 8.17
CA TRP A 140 -13.79 4.63 7.97
C TRP A 140 -14.14 4.64 6.49
N THR A 141 -15.44 4.64 6.18
CA THR A 141 -15.94 4.78 4.82
C THR A 141 -16.72 6.09 4.70
N ALA A 142 -16.61 6.73 3.53
CA ALA A 142 -17.38 7.92 3.18
C ALA A 142 -18.27 7.63 1.97
N GLN A 143 -19.57 7.91 2.08
CA GLN A 143 -20.51 7.71 0.99
C GLN A 143 -20.41 8.85 -0.02
N THR A 144 -20.29 8.51 -1.30
CA THR A 144 -20.21 9.47 -2.41
C THR A 144 -21.14 9.05 -3.55
N GLU A 145 -21.30 9.91 -4.54
CA GLU A 145 -22.04 9.57 -5.77
C GLU A 145 -21.36 8.45 -6.61
N TYR A 146 -20.10 8.13 -6.34
CA TYR A 146 -19.32 7.07 -6.99
C TYR A 146 -19.28 5.77 -6.18
N GLY A 147 -19.92 5.73 -5.04
CA GLY A 147 -19.92 4.62 -4.10
C GLY A 147 -19.22 4.96 -2.77
N SER A 148 -18.94 3.93 -2.00
CA SER A 148 -18.34 4.05 -0.66
C SER A 148 -16.82 4.10 -0.77
N LEU A 149 -16.23 5.27 -0.61
CA LEU A 149 -14.77 5.43 -0.56
C LEU A 149 -14.22 5.02 0.82
N GLU A 150 -13.08 4.36 0.83
CA GLU A 150 -12.38 3.97 2.04
C GLU A 150 -11.34 5.04 2.42
N ILE A 151 -11.30 5.41 3.69
CA ILE A 151 -10.36 6.41 4.19
C ILE A 151 -9.53 5.78 5.30
N THR A 152 -8.21 5.91 5.21
CA THR A 152 -7.27 5.47 6.24
C THR A 152 -6.32 6.60 6.59
N VAL A 153 -6.28 7.02 7.86
CA VAL A 153 -5.17 7.80 8.41
C VAL A 153 -4.12 6.80 8.89
N ASN A 154 -3.00 6.75 8.21
CA ASN A 154 -1.97 5.76 8.45
C ASN A 154 -1.06 6.18 9.62
N LEU A 155 -1.23 5.51 10.76
CA LEU A 155 -0.42 5.68 11.97
C LEU A 155 0.66 4.58 12.10
N SER A 156 0.60 3.55 11.27
CA SER A 156 1.50 2.39 11.32
C SER A 156 2.87 2.67 10.69
N LYS A 157 2.94 3.64 9.77
CA LYS A 157 4.21 4.07 9.16
C LYS A 157 4.91 5.04 10.11
N PRO A 158 6.02 4.66 10.75
CA PRO A 158 6.70 5.54 11.68
C PRO A 158 7.17 6.81 10.97
N GLU A 159 6.80 7.96 11.52
CA GLU A 159 7.42 9.22 11.14
C GLU A 159 8.90 9.15 11.54
N LYS A 160 9.77 9.53 10.61
CA LYS A 160 11.21 9.51 10.90
C LYS A 160 11.52 10.64 11.88
N ASP A 161 12.03 10.29 13.05
CA ASP A 161 12.62 11.24 13.98
C ASP A 161 13.64 12.14 13.25
N PRO A 162 13.65 13.47 13.47
CA PRO A 162 14.66 14.38 12.91
C PRO A 162 16.11 13.90 13.12
N LYS A 163 16.44 13.29 14.26
CA LYS A 163 17.75 12.70 14.51
C LYS A 163 18.03 11.51 13.59
N ALA A 164 17.03 10.64 13.36
CA ALA A 164 17.15 9.51 12.45
C ALA A 164 17.29 9.97 10.98
N ILE A 165 16.59 11.03 10.59
CA ILE A 165 16.77 11.67 9.26
C ILE A 165 18.18 12.21 9.10
N ALA A 166 18.68 12.96 10.09
CA ALA A 166 20.04 13.51 10.05
C ALA A 166 21.12 12.42 10.03
N ALA A 167 20.93 11.33 10.79
CA ALA A 167 21.83 10.19 10.79
C ALA A 167 21.78 9.43 9.43
N ALA A 168 20.60 9.27 8.85
CA ALA A 168 20.43 8.63 7.53
C ALA A 168 21.10 9.43 6.41
N LEU A 169 21.08 10.77 6.47
CA LEU A 169 21.78 11.65 5.51
C LEU A 169 23.31 11.53 5.60
N LYS A 170 23.84 11.24 6.79
CA LYS A 170 25.28 11.05 7.02
C LYS A 170 25.74 9.60 6.74
N ALA A 171 24.81 8.66 6.58
CA ALA A 171 25.13 7.26 6.33
C ALA A 171 25.82 7.09 4.97
N LYS A 172 26.84 6.25 4.91
CA LYS A 172 27.50 5.93 3.63
C LYS A 172 26.50 5.29 2.67
N PRO A 173 26.49 5.68 1.39
CA PRO A 173 25.70 5.01 0.37
C PRO A 173 26.06 3.53 0.32
N SER A 174 25.05 2.66 0.23
CA SER A 174 25.23 1.24 0.07
C SER A 174 24.39 0.77 -1.11
N GLY A 175 25.00 0.01 -2.02
CA GLY A 175 24.32 -0.63 -3.15
C GLY A 175 23.70 -1.98 -2.81
N TYR A 176 23.67 -2.39 -1.53
CA TYR A 176 23.11 -3.67 -1.11
C TYR A 176 22.21 -3.52 0.14
N PRO A 177 20.96 -3.95 0.05
CA PRO A 177 20.17 -4.18 -1.17
C PRO A 177 20.05 -2.88 -2.00
N LYS A 178 19.87 -2.99 -3.33
CA LYS A 178 19.74 -1.81 -4.20
C LYS A 178 18.48 -0.98 -3.90
N CYS A 179 17.35 -1.65 -3.58
CA CYS A 179 16.11 -0.99 -3.17
C CYS A 179 15.31 -1.88 -2.21
N LEU A 180 14.17 -1.37 -1.73
CA LEU A 180 13.28 -2.07 -0.78
C LEU A 180 12.60 -3.32 -1.36
N LEU A 181 12.59 -3.48 -2.70
CA LEU A 181 11.94 -4.58 -3.40
C LEU A 181 12.91 -5.67 -3.89
N CYS A 182 14.22 -5.48 -3.74
CA CYS A 182 15.19 -6.50 -4.17
C CYS A 182 15.12 -7.77 -3.31
N GLU A 183 15.34 -8.95 -3.91
CA GLU A 183 15.34 -10.25 -3.22
C GLU A 183 16.38 -10.28 -2.08
N GLU A 184 17.47 -9.52 -2.19
CA GLU A 184 18.53 -9.39 -1.19
C GLU A 184 18.03 -8.82 0.16
N ASN A 185 16.81 -8.31 0.23
CA ASN A 185 16.20 -7.93 1.50
C ASN A 185 15.89 -9.14 2.40
N VAL A 186 15.71 -10.34 1.86
CA VAL A 186 15.40 -11.52 2.67
C VAL A 186 16.52 -11.82 3.64
N GLY A 187 16.24 -11.74 4.94
CA GLY A 187 17.24 -11.96 5.99
C GLY A 187 18.21 -10.80 6.24
N TYR A 188 18.04 -9.68 5.55
CA TYR A 188 18.92 -8.51 5.69
C TYR A 188 18.80 -7.87 7.07
N ALA A 189 19.94 -7.58 7.71
CA ALA A 189 19.98 -7.03 9.07
C ALA A 189 19.46 -5.59 9.18
N GLY A 190 19.39 -4.88 8.07
CA GLY A 190 19.00 -3.48 8.06
C GLY A 190 20.14 -2.53 8.44
N ARG A 191 19.86 -1.25 8.42
CA ARG A 191 20.72 -0.13 8.86
C ARG A 191 19.86 1.10 9.06
N ILE A 192 20.42 2.18 9.60
CA ILE A 192 19.68 3.41 9.96
C ILE A 192 18.81 3.99 8.82
N ASN A 193 19.20 3.78 7.56
CA ASN A 193 18.47 4.26 6.39
C ASN A 193 17.86 3.13 5.53
N HIS A 194 17.85 1.89 6.02
CA HIS A 194 17.23 0.75 5.34
C HIS A 194 16.68 -0.25 6.36
N PRO A 195 15.40 -0.66 6.28
CA PRO A 195 14.77 -1.49 7.29
C PRO A 195 15.40 -2.88 7.39
N ALA A 196 15.38 -3.43 8.60
CA ALA A 196 15.72 -4.83 8.83
C ALA A 196 14.65 -5.78 8.24
N ARG A 197 15.08 -6.97 7.83
CA ARG A 197 14.26 -7.97 7.13
C ARG A 197 14.62 -9.42 7.51
N GLN A 198 15.18 -9.66 8.71
CA GLN A 198 15.51 -11.02 9.14
C GLN A 198 14.25 -11.90 9.29
N ASN A 199 13.12 -11.30 9.59
CA ASN A 199 11.81 -11.94 9.68
C ASN A 199 11.00 -11.90 8.38
N HIS A 200 11.58 -11.39 7.29
CA HIS A 200 10.92 -11.33 5.99
C HIS A 200 11.22 -12.56 5.14
N ARG A 201 10.20 -13.06 4.45
CA ARG A 201 10.28 -14.15 3.47
C ARG A 201 9.56 -13.74 2.20
N ILE A 202 9.97 -14.29 1.06
CA ILE A 202 9.33 -14.10 -0.24
C ILE A 202 9.04 -15.44 -0.89
N ILE A 203 8.02 -15.48 -1.74
CA ILE A 203 7.64 -16.70 -2.47
C ILE A 203 8.00 -16.53 -3.95
N PRO A 204 8.93 -17.32 -4.48
CA PRO A 204 9.20 -17.32 -5.91
C PRO A 204 8.00 -17.83 -6.70
N VAL A 205 7.56 -17.06 -7.68
CA VAL A 205 6.50 -17.38 -8.64
C VAL A 205 7.03 -17.23 -10.06
N LYS A 206 6.38 -17.85 -11.03
CA LYS A 206 6.77 -17.75 -12.44
C LYS A 206 5.70 -16.92 -13.17
N ILE A 207 6.10 -15.79 -13.74
CA ILE A 207 5.22 -14.87 -14.47
C ILE A 207 5.74 -14.70 -15.88
N ASN A 208 4.93 -15.03 -16.86
CA ASN A 208 5.30 -15.05 -18.29
C ASN A 208 6.63 -15.80 -18.56
N GLY A 209 6.86 -16.88 -17.82
CA GLY A 209 8.07 -17.67 -17.96
C GLY A 209 9.29 -17.17 -17.18
N GLU A 210 9.26 -15.96 -16.64
CA GLU A 210 10.32 -15.34 -15.86
C GLU A 210 10.16 -15.58 -14.36
N ARG A 211 11.27 -15.44 -13.61
CA ARG A 211 11.26 -15.51 -12.15
C ARG A 211 10.79 -14.18 -11.56
N TRP A 212 9.75 -14.26 -10.75
CA TRP A 212 9.22 -13.16 -9.93
C TRP A 212 9.11 -13.62 -8.47
N CYS A 213 8.82 -12.70 -7.58
CA CYS A 213 8.59 -13.01 -6.17
C CYS A 213 7.35 -12.30 -5.64
N LEU A 214 6.58 -13.04 -4.86
CA LEU A 214 5.43 -12.52 -4.11
C LEU A 214 5.88 -12.20 -2.68
N GLN A 215 5.51 -11.03 -2.17
CA GLN A 215 5.62 -10.64 -0.77
C GLN A 215 4.38 -9.86 -0.32
N TYR A 216 4.08 -9.87 0.98
CA TYR A 216 3.09 -8.95 1.53
C TYR A 216 3.73 -7.59 1.85
N SER A 217 2.91 -6.54 1.80
CA SER A 217 3.29 -5.22 2.28
C SER A 217 3.27 -5.20 3.82
N PRO A 218 4.31 -4.71 4.49
CA PRO A 218 4.29 -4.61 5.94
C PRO A 218 3.28 -3.58 6.47
N TYR A 219 2.75 -2.71 5.61
CA TYR A 219 1.82 -1.64 6.01
C TYR A 219 0.34 -2.05 5.92
N VAL A 220 0.00 -3.10 5.16
CA VAL A 220 -1.35 -3.66 5.00
C VAL A 220 -2.43 -2.58 4.89
N TYR A 221 -2.39 -1.80 3.81
CA TYR A 221 -3.40 -0.77 3.57
C TYR A 221 -4.80 -1.36 3.38
N TYR A 222 -4.88 -2.57 2.83
CA TYR A 222 -6.09 -3.39 2.67
C TYR A 222 -5.76 -4.87 2.88
N ASN A 223 -6.80 -5.72 2.92
CA ASN A 223 -6.62 -7.14 3.21
C ASN A 223 -5.66 -7.83 2.23
N GLU A 224 -4.68 -8.54 2.78
CA GLU A 224 -3.66 -9.28 2.03
C GLU A 224 -2.91 -8.45 0.98
N HIS A 225 -2.69 -7.15 1.26
CA HIS A 225 -1.93 -6.27 0.39
C HIS A 225 -0.58 -6.87 0.06
N CYS A 226 -0.40 -7.30 -1.18
CA CYS A 226 0.81 -7.95 -1.67
C CYS A 226 1.53 -7.13 -2.75
N ILE A 227 2.79 -7.44 -2.94
CA ILE A 227 3.66 -6.90 -3.98
C ILE A 227 4.23 -8.08 -4.76
N LEU A 228 4.04 -8.06 -6.07
CA LEU A 228 4.68 -8.95 -7.02
C LEU A 228 5.86 -8.21 -7.63
N LEU A 229 7.08 -8.63 -7.35
CA LEU A 229 8.31 -7.95 -7.77
C LEU A 229 9.10 -8.79 -8.77
N ASN A 230 9.69 -8.14 -9.76
CA ASN A 230 10.61 -8.79 -10.68
C ASN A 230 11.90 -9.16 -9.94
N SER A 231 12.42 -10.39 -10.13
CA SER A 231 13.69 -10.80 -9.54
C SER A 231 14.89 -10.02 -10.09
N VAL A 232 14.73 -9.39 -11.26
CA VAL A 232 15.74 -8.52 -11.87
C VAL A 232 15.38 -7.07 -11.59
N HIS A 233 16.33 -6.29 -11.07
CA HIS A 233 16.15 -4.87 -10.80
C HIS A 233 16.13 -4.07 -12.12
N THR A 234 14.96 -3.98 -12.75
CA THR A 234 14.70 -3.26 -13.99
C THR A 234 13.65 -2.18 -13.78
N PRO A 235 13.69 -1.05 -14.51
CA PRO A 235 12.69 -0.01 -14.39
C PRO A 235 11.28 -0.50 -14.74
N MET A 236 10.27 0.12 -14.13
CA MET A 236 8.87 -0.11 -14.48
C MET A 236 8.58 0.33 -15.91
N LYS A 237 7.73 -0.45 -16.59
CA LYS A 237 7.24 -0.13 -17.93
C LYS A 237 5.82 -0.66 -18.08
N ILE A 238 4.92 0.18 -18.55
CA ILE A 238 3.57 -0.24 -18.92
C ILE A 238 3.57 -0.49 -20.43
N ASP A 239 3.38 -1.74 -20.80
CA ASP A 239 3.28 -2.20 -22.19
C ASP A 239 2.43 -3.48 -22.27
N ARG A 240 2.32 -4.05 -23.47
CA ARG A 240 1.60 -5.32 -23.70
C ARG A 240 2.06 -6.43 -22.75
N ALA A 241 3.37 -6.53 -22.51
CA ALA A 241 3.91 -7.56 -21.62
C ALA A 241 3.47 -7.37 -20.18
N ALA A 242 3.36 -6.12 -19.71
CA ALA A 242 2.83 -5.82 -18.38
C ALA A 242 1.39 -6.33 -18.21
N PHE A 243 0.51 -6.11 -19.20
CA PHE A 243 -0.87 -6.65 -19.15
C PHE A 243 -0.89 -8.18 -19.08
N GLY A 244 -0.07 -8.86 -19.90
CA GLY A 244 0.06 -10.31 -19.86
C GLY A 244 0.55 -10.82 -18.50
N LYS A 245 1.51 -10.11 -17.87
CA LYS A 245 2.02 -10.44 -16.53
C LYS A 245 0.93 -10.33 -15.45
N LEU A 246 0.07 -9.31 -15.54
CA LEU A 246 -1.05 -9.15 -14.61
C LEU A 246 -2.02 -10.34 -14.71
N PHE A 247 -2.38 -10.77 -15.91
CA PHE A 247 -3.30 -11.90 -16.09
C PHE A 247 -2.67 -13.25 -15.74
N ASP A 248 -1.38 -13.46 -16.03
CA ASP A 248 -0.69 -14.69 -15.59
C ASP A 248 -0.70 -14.80 -14.04
N PHE A 249 -0.58 -13.69 -13.32
CA PHE A 249 -0.74 -13.70 -11.87
C PHE A 249 -2.17 -14.01 -11.44
N VAL A 250 -3.19 -13.41 -12.07
CA VAL A 250 -4.61 -13.66 -11.78
C VAL A 250 -4.99 -15.11 -12.05
N GLU A 251 -4.42 -15.76 -13.06
CA GLU A 251 -4.63 -17.19 -13.31
C GLU A 251 -4.08 -18.06 -12.17
N GLN A 252 -2.94 -17.70 -11.62
CA GLN A 252 -2.32 -18.43 -10.51
C GLN A 252 -3.02 -18.16 -9.17
N PHE A 253 -3.56 -16.94 -8.98
CA PHE A 253 -4.20 -16.47 -7.75
C PHE A 253 -5.54 -15.78 -8.06
N PRO A 254 -6.58 -16.54 -8.49
CA PRO A 254 -7.83 -15.98 -9.01
C PRO A 254 -8.69 -15.24 -7.95
N HIS A 255 -8.37 -15.41 -6.67
CA HIS A 255 -8.98 -14.68 -5.56
C HIS A 255 -8.36 -13.30 -5.32
N TYR A 256 -7.27 -12.96 -6.03
CA TYR A 256 -6.61 -11.66 -5.96
C TYR A 256 -6.92 -10.80 -7.17
N PHE A 257 -6.99 -9.49 -6.95
CA PHE A 257 -6.73 -8.51 -8.01
C PHE A 257 -5.23 -8.22 -8.08
N ILE A 258 -4.78 -7.65 -9.18
CA ILE A 258 -3.43 -7.10 -9.32
C ILE A 258 -3.44 -5.89 -10.25
N GLY A 259 -2.61 -4.90 -9.95
CA GLY A 259 -2.47 -3.71 -10.80
C GLY A 259 -1.07 -3.13 -10.73
N SER A 260 -0.80 -2.21 -11.63
CA SER A 260 0.46 -1.48 -11.68
C SER A 260 0.26 -0.01 -11.42
N ASN A 261 1.17 0.62 -10.68
CA ASN A 261 1.31 2.06 -10.78
C ASN A 261 1.68 2.45 -12.22
N ALA A 262 1.38 3.68 -12.60
CA ALA A 262 1.84 4.24 -13.86
C ALA A 262 3.38 4.34 -13.89
N ASP A 263 3.96 4.26 -15.09
CA ASP A 263 5.41 4.25 -15.32
C ASP A 263 6.03 5.65 -15.51
N LEU A 264 5.25 6.71 -15.34
CA LEU A 264 5.73 8.10 -15.42
C LEU A 264 5.74 8.76 -14.03
N PRO A 265 6.66 9.72 -13.78
CA PRO A 265 6.68 10.52 -12.56
C PRO A 265 5.34 11.22 -12.32
N ILE A 266 5.09 11.70 -11.09
CA ILE A 266 3.89 12.43 -10.66
C ILE A 266 2.65 11.52 -10.57
N VAL A 267 2.37 10.72 -11.59
CA VAL A 267 1.22 9.80 -11.66
C VAL A 267 1.58 8.35 -11.35
N GLY A 268 2.87 8.07 -11.14
CA GLY A 268 3.39 6.75 -10.76
C GLY A 268 3.57 6.57 -9.25
N GLY A 269 4.03 5.38 -8.88
CA GLY A 269 4.42 5.06 -7.51
C GLY A 269 5.79 5.61 -7.12
N SER A 270 6.19 5.38 -5.87
CA SER A 270 7.44 5.87 -5.31
C SER A 270 8.70 5.12 -5.81
N ILE A 271 8.56 3.92 -6.37
CA ILE A 271 9.66 3.08 -6.85
C ILE A 271 9.45 2.78 -8.33
N LEU A 272 9.92 3.65 -9.20
CA LEU A 272 9.86 3.47 -10.66
C LEU A 272 11.06 2.68 -11.21
N THR A 273 12.12 2.51 -10.41
CA THR A 273 13.38 1.88 -10.83
C THR A 273 13.37 0.37 -10.74
N HIS A 274 12.35 -0.22 -10.12
CA HIS A 274 12.22 -1.66 -9.97
C HIS A 274 10.79 -2.11 -10.34
N GLU A 275 10.66 -2.91 -11.39
CA GLU A 275 9.39 -3.40 -11.92
C GLU A 275 8.67 -4.23 -10.83
N HIS A 276 7.47 -3.80 -10.50
CA HIS A 276 6.62 -4.45 -9.51
C HIS A 276 5.16 -4.12 -9.74
N PHE A 277 4.29 -4.99 -9.26
CA PHE A 277 2.84 -4.83 -9.24
C PHE A 277 2.32 -4.94 -7.81
N GLN A 278 1.12 -4.41 -7.56
CA GLN A 278 0.46 -4.49 -6.26
C GLN A 278 -0.88 -5.20 -6.42
N GLY A 279 -1.17 -6.11 -5.50
CA GLY A 279 -2.39 -6.90 -5.51
C GLY A 279 -2.85 -7.24 -4.10
N GLY A 280 -3.85 -8.11 -4.01
CA GLY A 280 -4.37 -8.60 -2.75
C GLY A 280 -5.82 -9.09 -2.85
N HIS A 281 -6.36 -9.51 -1.71
CA HIS A 281 -7.73 -10.00 -1.58
C HIS A 281 -8.61 -8.88 -1.02
N HIS A 282 -9.05 -7.96 -1.90
CA HIS A 282 -9.86 -6.81 -1.50
C HIS A 282 -10.73 -6.30 -2.65
N ASP A 283 -11.98 -5.95 -2.35
CA ASP A 283 -12.93 -5.39 -3.30
C ASP A 283 -13.02 -3.87 -3.12
N PHE A 284 -12.35 -3.14 -3.99
CA PHE A 284 -12.39 -1.68 -3.96
C PHE A 284 -13.68 -1.13 -4.58
N ALA A 285 -14.08 0.08 -4.17
CA ALA A 285 -15.25 0.76 -4.69
C ALA A 285 -15.25 0.88 -6.23
N MET A 286 -14.09 1.12 -6.85
CA MET A 286 -13.97 1.18 -8.31
C MET A 286 -14.35 -0.15 -8.97
N ALA A 287 -14.01 -1.30 -8.38
CA ALA A 287 -14.34 -2.62 -8.94
C ALA A 287 -15.85 -2.83 -9.06
N SER A 288 -16.61 -2.36 -8.06
CA SER A 288 -18.07 -2.45 -8.00
C SER A 288 -18.81 -1.31 -8.71
N ALA A 289 -18.08 -0.28 -9.18
CA ALA A 289 -18.68 0.88 -9.83
C ALA A 289 -19.34 0.47 -11.16
N PRO A 290 -20.58 0.99 -11.46
CA PRO A 290 -21.32 0.61 -12.65
C PRO A 290 -20.70 1.20 -13.93
N ILE A 291 -20.99 0.56 -15.06
CA ILE A 291 -20.71 1.11 -16.39
C ILE A 291 -21.79 2.14 -16.72
N GLU A 292 -21.39 3.35 -17.06
CA GLU A 292 -22.30 4.45 -17.44
C GLU A 292 -22.44 4.64 -18.96
N GLU A 293 -21.49 4.11 -19.73
CA GLU A 293 -21.52 4.17 -21.19
C GLU A 293 -20.73 3.01 -21.78
N THR A 294 -21.29 2.33 -22.80
CA THR A 294 -20.66 1.20 -23.50
C THR A 294 -20.17 1.61 -24.87
N TYR A 295 -19.13 0.93 -25.34
CA TYR A 295 -18.50 1.20 -26.62
C TYR A 295 -18.31 -0.09 -27.41
N ALA A 296 -18.22 0.02 -28.73
CA ALA A 296 -17.83 -1.07 -29.63
C ALA A 296 -16.53 -0.70 -30.34
N VAL A 297 -15.59 -1.64 -30.38
CA VAL A 297 -14.32 -1.49 -31.12
C VAL A 297 -14.26 -2.57 -32.19
N GLN A 298 -14.02 -2.17 -33.43
CA GLN A 298 -13.96 -3.09 -34.56
C GLN A 298 -12.86 -4.15 -34.37
N GLY A 299 -13.24 -5.42 -34.53
CA GLY A 299 -12.37 -6.57 -34.32
C GLY A 299 -12.30 -7.05 -32.86
N PHE A 300 -13.11 -6.44 -31.96
CA PHE A 300 -13.24 -6.80 -30.54
C PHE A 300 -14.71 -6.88 -30.11
N GLU A 301 -15.56 -7.41 -30.99
CA GLU A 301 -17.00 -7.57 -30.74
C GLU A 301 -17.30 -8.60 -29.63
N ASP A 302 -16.32 -9.38 -29.24
CA ASP A 302 -16.31 -10.37 -28.17
C ASP A 302 -15.91 -9.78 -26.81
N VAL A 303 -15.51 -8.50 -26.75
CA VAL A 303 -15.09 -7.79 -25.52
C VAL A 303 -16.13 -6.76 -25.12
N ASP A 304 -16.64 -6.84 -23.90
CA ASP A 304 -17.45 -5.78 -23.32
C ASP A 304 -16.53 -4.60 -22.94
N ILE A 305 -16.84 -3.42 -23.48
CA ILE A 305 -16.05 -2.20 -23.27
C ILE A 305 -16.95 -1.13 -22.68
N GLY A 306 -16.58 -0.56 -21.54
CA GLY A 306 -17.39 0.48 -20.90
C GLY A 306 -16.60 1.52 -20.15
N ARG A 307 -17.17 2.74 -20.11
CA ARG A 307 -16.72 3.79 -19.19
C ARG A 307 -17.30 3.54 -17.81
N VAL A 308 -16.45 3.43 -16.81
CA VAL A 308 -16.86 3.25 -15.42
C VAL A 308 -17.37 4.59 -14.86
N LYS A 309 -18.48 4.56 -14.12
CA LYS A 309 -18.93 5.70 -13.33
C LYS A 309 -17.99 5.91 -12.14
N TRP A 310 -16.92 6.63 -12.39
CA TRP A 310 -15.82 6.84 -11.44
C TRP A 310 -15.30 8.28 -11.55
N PRO A 311 -14.75 8.89 -10.46
CA PRO A 311 -14.20 10.27 -10.54
C PRO A 311 -13.10 10.40 -11.59
N MET A 312 -12.26 9.36 -11.73
CA MET A 312 -11.20 9.30 -12.72
C MET A 312 -11.69 8.67 -14.03
N SER A 313 -10.87 8.78 -15.08
CA SER A 313 -11.22 8.32 -16.43
C SER A 313 -10.83 6.86 -16.60
N VAL A 314 -11.80 5.95 -16.50
CA VAL A 314 -11.59 4.50 -16.51
C VAL A 314 -12.35 3.83 -17.66
N LEU A 315 -11.62 3.06 -18.48
CA LEU A 315 -12.19 2.08 -19.40
C LEU A 315 -12.09 0.69 -18.75
N ARG A 316 -13.22 0.00 -18.59
CA ARG A 316 -13.29 -1.41 -18.21
C ARG A 316 -13.47 -2.26 -19.42
N LEU A 317 -12.58 -3.24 -19.58
CA LEU A 317 -12.66 -4.30 -20.58
C LEU A 317 -13.03 -5.59 -19.86
N ARG A 318 -13.95 -6.38 -20.43
CA ARG A 318 -14.37 -7.67 -19.87
C ARG A 318 -14.51 -8.71 -20.97
N CYS A 319 -13.90 -9.87 -20.77
CA CYS A 319 -13.98 -11.02 -21.69
C CYS A 319 -13.70 -12.32 -20.92
N THR A 320 -14.12 -13.46 -21.46
CA THR A 320 -13.75 -14.80 -20.94
C THR A 320 -12.35 -15.22 -21.37
N ASP A 321 -11.79 -14.58 -22.39
CA ASP A 321 -10.44 -14.78 -22.89
C ASP A 321 -9.59 -13.53 -22.55
N TYR A 322 -8.64 -13.66 -21.64
CA TYR A 322 -7.80 -12.55 -21.24
C TYR A 322 -6.79 -12.11 -22.31
N GLU A 323 -6.41 -12.98 -23.25
CA GLU A 323 -5.52 -12.59 -24.36
C GLU A 323 -6.18 -11.50 -25.22
N ARG A 324 -7.51 -11.55 -25.39
CA ARG A 324 -8.27 -10.49 -26.06
C ARG A 324 -8.19 -9.16 -25.30
N LEU A 325 -8.20 -9.23 -23.95
CA LEU A 325 -8.04 -8.04 -23.10
C LEU A 325 -6.62 -7.47 -23.21
N VAL A 326 -5.60 -8.33 -23.28
CA VAL A 326 -4.20 -7.90 -23.48
C VAL A 326 -4.04 -7.23 -24.84
N GLU A 327 -4.62 -7.79 -25.91
CA GLU A 327 -4.56 -7.24 -27.26
C GLU A 327 -5.25 -5.87 -27.35
N LEU A 328 -6.47 -5.76 -26.85
CA LEU A 328 -7.22 -4.50 -26.85
C LEU A 328 -6.58 -3.46 -25.90
N GLY A 329 -6.11 -3.89 -24.74
CA GLY A 329 -5.41 -3.02 -23.79
C GLY A 329 -4.16 -2.39 -24.40
N ASP A 330 -3.37 -3.17 -25.15
CA ASP A 330 -2.19 -2.68 -25.88
C ASP A 330 -2.57 -1.69 -26.98
N LYS A 331 -3.65 -1.97 -27.74
CA LYS A 331 -4.19 -1.06 -28.75
C LYS A 331 -4.60 0.27 -28.13
N ILE A 332 -5.33 0.24 -26.98
CA ILE A 332 -5.76 1.43 -26.25
C ILE A 332 -4.53 2.22 -25.71
N LEU A 333 -3.57 1.53 -25.09
CA LEU A 333 -2.36 2.15 -24.56
C LEU A 333 -1.55 2.85 -25.67
N THR A 334 -1.38 2.19 -26.81
CA THR A 334 -0.65 2.73 -27.97
C THR A 334 -1.34 3.99 -28.49
N LYS A 335 -2.67 3.97 -28.61
CA LYS A 335 -3.46 5.16 -29.00
C LYS A 335 -3.35 6.27 -27.97
N TRP A 336 -3.49 5.93 -26.68
CA TRP A 336 -3.42 6.91 -25.60
C TRP A 336 -2.06 7.60 -25.53
N ARG A 337 -0.96 6.89 -25.67
CA ARG A 337 0.39 7.45 -25.61
C ARG A 337 0.66 8.53 -26.67
N SER A 338 0.01 8.46 -27.82
CA SER A 338 0.16 9.45 -28.90
C SER A 338 -1.01 10.42 -29.01
N TYR A 339 -1.99 10.36 -28.06
CA TYR A 339 -3.21 11.14 -28.17
C TYR A 339 -3.05 12.56 -27.57
N THR A 340 -3.39 13.57 -28.37
CA THR A 340 -3.49 14.97 -27.95
C THR A 340 -4.92 15.46 -28.18
N ASP A 341 -5.48 16.12 -27.17
CA ASP A 341 -6.76 16.84 -27.21
C ASP A 341 -6.63 18.15 -26.46
N GLU A 342 -6.27 19.21 -27.15
CA GLU A 342 -6.08 20.54 -26.56
C GLU A 342 -7.33 21.05 -25.84
N SER A 343 -8.53 20.67 -26.30
CA SER A 343 -9.79 21.05 -25.69
C SER A 343 -10.01 20.48 -24.29
N ALA A 344 -9.30 19.40 -23.95
CA ALA A 344 -9.27 18.76 -22.64
C ALA A 344 -7.93 18.97 -21.91
N PHE A 345 -7.05 19.80 -22.43
CA PHE A 345 -5.69 20.02 -21.94
C PHE A 345 -4.83 18.74 -21.88
N ILE A 346 -5.08 17.81 -22.81
CA ILE A 346 -4.33 16.57 -22.92
C ILE A 346 -3.30 16.74 -24.03
N PHE A 347 -2.02 16.62 -23.68
CA PHE A 347 -0.91 16.63 -24.61
C PHE A 347 -0.15 15.32 -24.45
N ALA A 348 0.14 14.66 -25.58
CA ALA A 348 0.88 13.40 -25.59
C ALA A 348 2.30 13.59 -25.09
N GLU A 349 2.92 14.73 -25.47
CA GLU A 349 4.29 15.11 -25.08
C GLU A 349 4.46 16.63 -25.09
N THR A 350 5.48 17.09 -24.39
CA THR A 350 5.99 18.48 -24.46
C THR A 350 7.51 18.42 -24.57
N ASP A 351 8.08 19.04 -25.60
CA ASP A 351 9.53 19.02 -25.87
C ASP A 351 10.14 17.60 -25.88
N GLY A 352 9.39 16.62 -26.41
CA GLY A 352 9.79 15.21 -26.47
C GLY A 352 9.67 14.43 -25.15
N VAL A 353 9.12 15.04 -24.10
CA VAL A 353 8.84 14.35 -22.83
C VAL A 353 7.41 13.82 -22.83
N PRO A 354 7.19 12.51 -22.73
CA PRO A 354 5.86 11.91 -22.77
C PRO A 354 5.07 12.20 -21.50
N HIS A 355 3.73 12.38 -21.66
CA HIS A 355 2.81 12.65 -20.57
C HIS A 355 1.77 11.56 -20.36
N ASN A 356 1.33 10.88 -21.42
CA ASN A 356 0.27 9.90 -21.36
C ASN A 356 0.75 8.52 -20.92
N THR A 357 0.07 7.94 -19.95
CA THR A 357 0.28 6.56 -19.49
C THR A 357 -1.02 5.99 -18.92
N ILE A 358 -1.00 4.75 -18.45
CA ILE A 358 -2.16 4.05 -17.89
C ILE A 358 -1.77 3.42 -16.55
N THR A 359 -2.71 3.41 -15.60
CA THR A 359 -2.69 2.57 -14.41
C THR A 359 -3.62 1.38 -14.67
N PRO A 360 -3.08 0.17 -14.99
CA PRO A 360 -3.89 -1.01 -15.28
C PRO A 360 -4.19 -1.81 -14.02
N ILE A 361 -5.41 -2.36 -13.93
CA ILE A 361 -5.85 -3.26 -12.85
C ILE A 361 -6.57 -4.45 -13.47
N ALA A 362 -6.08 -5.66 -13.17
CA ALA A 362 -6.64 -6.91 -13.62
C ALA A 362 -7.24 -7.72 -12.47
N ARG A 363 -8.34 -8.43 -12.74
CA ARG A 363 -8.97 -9.36 -11.81
C ARG A 363 -9.82 -10.38 -12.53
N LYS A 364 -10.18 -11.44 -11.81
CA LYS A 364 -11.17 -12.41 -12.25
C LYS A 364 -12.51 -12.09 -11.58
N ASN A 365 -13.58 -12.10 -12.36
CA ASN A 365 -14.95 -11.88 -11.88
C ASN A 365 -15.86 -12.99 -12.43
N GLY A 366 -16.13 -14.00 -11.61
CA GLY A 366 -16.77 -15.22 -12.07
C GLY A 366 -15.95 -15.94 -13.12
N ASN A 367 -16.53 -16.18 -14.30
CA ASN A 367 -15.87 -16.85 -15.43
C ASN A 367 -15.18 -15.85 -16.40
N ALA A 368 -15.28 -14.56 -16.14
CA ALA A 368 -14.69 -13.52 -16.98
C ALA A 368 -13.48 -12.88 -16.29
N TYR A 369 -12.59 -12.33 -17.12
CA TYR A 369 -11.51 -11.45 -16.69
C TYR A 369 -11.93 -10.01 -16.90
N GLU A 370 -11.44 -9.12 -16.08
CA GLU A 370 -11.61 -7.68 -16.21
C GLU A 370 -10.25 -6.98 -16.21
N LEU A 371 -10.11 -5.99 -17.09
CA LEU A 371 -8.98 -5.07 -17.14
C LEU A 371 -9.52 -3.65 -17.07
N ASP A 372 -9.27 -2.98 -15.95
CA ASP A 372 -9.53 -1.55 -15.82
C ASP A 372 -8.30 -0.77 -16.27
N LEU A 373 -8.47 0.11 -17.24
CA LEU A 373 -7.45 1.00 -17.78
C LEU A 373 -7.74 2.43 -17.33
N VAL A 374 -7.04 2.88 -16.30
CA VAL A 374 -7.18 4.25 -15.80
C VAL A 374 -6.22 5.16 -16.58
N LEU A 375 -6.79 6.07 -17.36
CA LEU A 375 -6.02 7.01 -18.19
C LEU A 375 -5.33 8.04 -17.30
N ARG A 376 -4.03 8.22 -17.48
CA ARG A 376 -3.20 9.16 -16.70
C ARG A 376 -2.43 10.10 -17.64
N ASN A 377 -2.17 11.30 -17.14
CA ASN A 377 -1.32 12.28 -17.80
C ASN A 377 -0.57 13.09 -16.72
N ASN A 378 0.74 13.29 -16.87
CA ASN A 378 1.60 13.92 -15.87
C ASN A 378 2.03 15.34 -16.25
N ILE A 379 1.36 16.01 -17.19
CA ILE A 379 1.70 17.35 -17.59
C ILE A 379 1.66 18.31 -16.40
N THR A 380 2.61 19.22 -16.35
CA THR A 380 2.70 20.29 -15.35
C THR A 380 2.53 21.66 -16.00
N THR A 381 2.13 22.65 -15.21
CA THR A 381 2.10 24.06 -15.58
C THR A 381 2.76 24.89 -14.49
N GLU A 382 3.03 26.17 -14.73
CA GLU A 382 3.52 27.07 -13.69
C GLU A 382 2.57 27.17 -12.50
N GLU A 383 1.25 27.10 -12.75
CA GLU A 383 0.20 27.16 -11.73
C GLU A 383 0.03 25.79 -11.02
N CYS A 384 0.31 24.69 -11.72
CA CYS A 384 0.19 23.33 -11.23
C CYS A 384 1.52 22.56 -11.33
N PRO A 385 2.56 22.93 -10.54
CA PRO A 385 3.89 22.33 -10.64
C PRO A 385 3.96 20.88 -10.17
N LEU A 386 2.98 20.41 -9.41
CA LEU A 386 2.84 19.02 -8.97
C LEU A 386 2.04 18.16 -9.96
N GLY A 387 1.53 18.74 -11.05
CA GLY A 387 0.71 18.10 -12.07
C GLY A 387 -0.63 18.80 -12.28
N TYR A 388 -1.03 18.99 -13.53
CA TYR A 388 -2.35 19.53 -13.87
C TYR A 388 -3.47 18.53 -13.53
N PHE A 389 -3.23 17.24 -13.74
CA PHE A 389 -4.11 16.13 -13.36
C PHE A 389 -3.66 15.52 -12.03
N HIS A 390 -3.60 16.36 -11.00
CA HIS A 390 -3.15 16.08 -9.64
C HIS A 390 -4.02 16.90 -8.66
N PRO A 391 -4.13 16.52 -7.39
CA PRO A 391 -4.79 17.38 -6.39
C PRO A 391 -4.20 18.80 -6.40
N HIS A 392 -5.05 19.80 -6.56
CA HIS A 392 -4.63 21.20 -6.53
C HIS A 392 -4.50 21.71 -5.10
N SER A 393 -3.91 22.91 -4.94
CA SER A 393 -3.45 23.47 -3.67
C SER A 393 -4.54 23.53 -2.58
N GLU A 394 -5.80 23.80 -2.97
CA GLU A 394 -6.93 23.86 -2.05
C GLU A 394 -7.25 22.54 -1.35
N LEU A 395 -6.78 21.40 -1.89
CA LEU A 395 -6.97 20.07 -1.30
C LEU A 395 -5.73 19.58 -0.51
N HIS A 396 -4.60 20.32 -0.58
CA HIS A 396 -3.35 19.90 0.02
C HIS A 396 -3.35 19.84 1.55
N HIS A 397 -4.30 20.51 2.18
CA HIS A 397 -4.48 20.42 3.64
C HIS A 397 -4.87 18.99 4.07
N ILE A 398 -5.48 18.20 3.19
CA ILE A 398 -5.84 16.78 3.42
C ILE A 398 -4.90 15.85 2.64
N LYS A 399 -4.76 16.03 1.31
CA LYS A 399 -3.98 15.13 0.44
C LYS A 399 -3.18 15.93 -0.57
N LYS A 400 -1.85 15.89 -0.44
CA LYS A 400 -0.88 16.55 -1.33
C LYS A 400 -0.07 15.56 -2.17
N GLU A 401 0.07 14.33 -1.68
CA GLU A 401 0.91 13.30 -2.28
C GLU A 401 0.32 12.79 -3.61
N ASN A 402 1.17 12.16 -4.42
CA ASN A 402 0.77 11.54 -5.68
C ASN A 402 -0.36 10.53 -5.49
N ILE A 403 -1.25 10.46 -6.48
CA ILE A 403 -2.36 9.52 -6.52
C ILE A 403 -1.87 8.24 -7.22
N GLY A 404 -1.55 7.24 -6.42
CA GLY A 404 -1.09 5.93 -6.87
C GLY A 404 -2.24 4.93 -7.07
N LEU A 405 -1.88 3.67 -7.34
CA LEU A 405 -2.82 2.58 -7.63
C LEU A 405 -3.93 2.44 -6.58
N ILE A 406 -3.58 2.52 -5.29
CA ILE A 406 -4.51 2.31 -4.18
C ILE A 406 -5.56 3.41 -4.13
N GLU A 407 -5.12 4.68 -4.21
CA GLU A 407 -6.02 5.82 -4.23
C GLU A 407 -6.92 5.82 -5.46
N VAL A 408 -6.37 5.47 -6.62
CA VAL A 408 -7.14 5.33 -7.88
C VAL A 408 -8.33 4.40 -7.72
N MET A 409 -8.19 3.32 -6.95
CA MET A 409 -9.26 2.33 -6.73
C MET A 409 -10.28 2.74 -5.64
N GLY A 410 -10.02 3.83 -4.91
CA GLY A 410 -10.98 4.40 -3.95
C GLY A 410 -10.60 4.28 -2.48
N LEU A 411 -9.34 3.96 -2.15
CA LEU A 411 -8.85 3.95 -0.79
C LEU A 411 -7.85 5.11 -0.57
N ALA A 412 -8.22 6.10 0.22
CA ALA A 412 -7.33 7.17 0.64
C ALA A 412 -6.32 6.66 1.69
N VAL A 413 -5.04 6.86 1.42
CA VAL A 413 -3.99 6.73 2.43
C VAL A 413 -3.55 8.14 2.81
N LEU A 414 -3.94 8.56 4.01
CA LEU A 414 -3.74 9.91 4.52
C LEU A 414 -2.62 9.95 5.57
N PRO A 415 -1.90 11.09 5.70
CA PRO A 415 -0.79 11.23 6.62
C PRO A 415 -1.22 11.23 8.09
N ALA A 416 -0.33 10.73 8.98
CA ALA A 416 -0.58 10.59 10.41
C ALA A 416 -0.96 11.90 11.12
N ARG A 417 -0.40 13.05 10.67
CA ARG A 417 -0.70 14.38 11.21
C ARG A 417 -2.20 14.69 11.29
N LEU A 418 -3.00 14.15 10.36
CA LEU A 418 -4.44 14.41 10.31
C LEU A 418 -5.19 13.90 11.54
N LYS A 419 -4.66 12.93 12.30
CA LYS A 419 -5.27 12.52 13.55
C LYS A 419 -5.34 13.69 14.53
N ASP A 420 -4.19 14.27 14.85
CA ASP A 420 -4.10 15.34 15.85
C ASP A 420 -4.74 16.65 15.35
N GLU A 421 -4.57 16.95 14.06
CA GLU A 421 -5.19 18.11 13.40
C GLU A 421 -6.73 18.05 13.44
N MET A 422 -7.33 16.89 13.20
CA MET A 422 -8.79 16.74 13.20
C MET A 422 -9.37 16.72 14.61
N GLU A 423 -8.65 16.17 15.59
CA GLU A 423 -9.01 16.28 17.01
C GLU A 423 -9.00 17.75 17.48
N ALA A 424 -7.95 18.50 17.14
CA ALA A 424 -7.83 19.93 17.46
C ALA A 424 -8.90 20.79 16.71
N LEU A 425 -9.19 20.44 15.45
CA LEU A 425 -10.25 21.10 14.67
C LEU A 425 -11.62 20.90 15.33
N ALA A 426 -11.95 19.66 15.72
CA ALA A 426 -13.21 19.36 16.40
C ALA A 426 -13.36 20.15 17.71
N ASP A 427 -12.31 20.18 18.53
CA ASP A 427 -12.30 20.96 19.76
C ASP A 427 -12.51 22.47 19.50
N THR A 428 -11.82 23.01 18.49
CA THR A 428 -11.91 24.43 18.15
C THR A 428 -13.31 24.79 17.62
N LEU A 429 -13.89 23.96 16.77
CA LEU A 429 -15.25 24.20 16.23
C LEU A 429 -16.30 24.24 17.33
N ILE A 430 -16.22 23.35 18.32
CA ILE A 430 -17.21 23.27 19.40
C ILE A 430 -17.00 24.36 20.45
N ASN A 431 -15.76 24.60 20.89
CA ASN A 431 -15.48 25.43 22.05
C ASN A 431 -15.19 26.90 21.71
N LYS A 432 -14.73 27.20 20.49
CA LYS A 432 -14.27 28.54 20.08
C LYS A 432 -14.98 29.05 18.82
N GLY A 433 -15.66 28.16 18.08
CA GLY A 433 -16.35 28.47 16.82
C GLY A 433 -15.42 28.52 15.61
N VAL A 434 -16.01 28.46 14.40
CA VAL A 434 -15.28 28.30 13.12
C VAL A 434 -14.26 29.42 12.86
N ASN A 435 -14.55 30.65 13.24
CA ASN A 435 -13.60 31.78 13.03
C ASN A 435 -12.27 31.59 13.78
N ALA A 436 -12.26 30.81 14.85
CA ALA A 436 -11.04 30.55 15.62
C ALA A 436 -10.08 29.59 14.89
N VAL A 437 -10.56 28.80 13.93
CA VAL A 437 -9.71 27.90 13.11
C VAL A 437 -8.68 28.73 12.34
N ARG A 438 -9.06 29.87 11.78
CA ARG A 438 -8.18 30.75 11.00
C ARG A 438 -7.12 31.46 11.86
N LEU A 439 -7.36 31.56 13.17
CA LEU A 439 -6.46 32.22 14.11
C LEU A 439 -5.45 31.26 14.74
N ASP A 440 -5.63 29.97 14.54
CA ASP A 440 -4.74 28.92 15.02
C ASP A 440 -3.72 28.55 13.94
N PRO A 441 -2.41 28.81 14.14
CA PRO A 441 -1.37 28.54 13.14
C PRO A 441 -1.28 27.09 12.66
N ASP A 442 -1.67 26.13 13.49
CA ASP A 442 -1.65 24.71 13.16
C ASP A 442 -2.88 24.29 12.35
N LEU A 443 -3.98 25.04 12.46
CA LEU A 443 -5.26 24.76 11.81
C LEU A 443 -5.58 25.71 10.64
N GLU A 444 -4.88 26.84 10.49
CA GLU A 444 -5.16 27.87 9.46
C GLU A 444 -5.33 27.28 8.05
N LYS A 445 -4.52 26.26 7.71
CA LYS A 445 -4.62 25.55 6.42
C LYS A 445 -5.96 24.85 6.17
N HIS A 446 -6.76 24.60 7.22
CA HIS A 446 -8.08 24.00 7.15
C HIS A 446 -9.22 25.04 7.21
N ALA A 447 -8.91 26.35 7.38
CA ALA A 447 -9.90 27.36 7.70
C ALA A 447 -10.96 27.54 6.61
N ASP A 448 -10.57 27.69 5.34
CA ASP A 448 -11.51 27.89 4.23
C ASP A 448 -12.46 26.69 4.09
N TRP A 449 -11.93 25.48 4.20
CA TRP A 449 -12.71 24.25 4.19
C TRP A 449 -13.64 24.12 5.40
N ALA A 450 -13.16 24.49 6.61
CA ALA A 450 -13.99 24.47 7.81
C ALA A 450 -15.13 25.49 7.75
N GLU A 451 -14.87 26.69 7.25
CA GLU A 451 -15.87 27.73 7.02
C GLU A 451 -16.93 27.29 6.00
N GLU A 452 -16.51 26.64 4.89
CA GLU A 452 -17.41 26.11 3.86
C GLU A 452 -18.40 25.09 4.45
N PHE A 453 -17.92 24.06 5.12
CA PHE A 453 -18.83 23.03 5.63
C PHE A 453 -19.65 23.48 6.85
N ALA A 454 -19.09 24.33 7.73
CA ALA A 454 -19.82 24.87 8.88
C ALA A 454 -20.99 25.75 8.47
N ALA A 455 -20.94 26.39 7.31
CA ALA A 455 -22.06 27.19 6.78
C ALA A 455 -23.26 26.33 6.37
N HIS A 456 -23.08 25.02 6.15
CA HIS A 456 -24.11 24.11 5.59
C HIS A 456 -24.41 22.89 6.47
N ARG A 457 -23.69 22.73 7.60
CA ARG A 457 -23.85 21.59 8.52
C ARG A 457 -24.17 22.10 9.92
N ASP A 458 -25.11 21.47 10.57
CA ASP A 458 -25.32 21.65 12.01
C ASP A 458 -24.27 20.85 12.78
N ILE A 459 -23.38 21.55 13.48
CA ILE A 459 -22.21 20.95 14.17
C ILE A 459 -22.46 20.99 15.68
N THR A 460 -22.51 19.81 16.27
CA THR A 460 -22.70 19.63 17.72
C THR A 460 -21.57 18.80 18.32
N PRO A 461 -21.38 18.81 19.67
CA PRO A 461 -20.40 17.95 20.31
C PRO A 461 -20.55 16.45 19.98
N GLU A 462 -21.78 16.01 19.70
CA GLU A 462 -22.09 14.61 19.43
C GLU A 462 -21.75 14.19 18.00
N ASN A 463 -21.80 15.12 17.01
CA ASN A 463 -21.65 14.79 15.60
C ASN A 463 -20.39 15.34 14.92
N VAL A 464 -19.63 16.22 15.57
CA VAL A 464 -18.51 16.95 14.93
C VAL A 464 -17.49 16.02 14.30
N ASN A 465 -17.16 14.92 14.93
CA ASN A 465 -16.20 13.95 14.40
C ASN A 465 -16.72 13.24 13.14
N ASP A 466 -18.01 12.91 13.10
CA ASP A 466 -18.62 12.26 11.94
C ASP A 466 -18.78 13.26 10.78
N VAL A 467 -19.09 14.52 11.08
CA VAL A 467 -19.11 15.60 10.07
C VAL A 467 -17.71 15.75 9.45
N ILE A 468 -16.66 15.85 10.26
CA ILE A 468 -15.28 15.97 9.77
C ILE A 468 -14.88 14.77 8.90
N LYS A 469 -15.21 13.55 9.31
CA LYS A 469 -14.95 12.33 8.52
C LYS A 469 -15.67 12.35 7.17
N ASP A 470 -16.94 12.74 7.14
CA ASP A 470 -17.70 12.88 5.90
C ASP A 470 -17.06 13.91 4.96
N GLU A 471 -16.68 15.07 5.51
CA GLU A 471 -16.08 16.15 4.73
C GLU A 471 -14.69 15.78 4.19
N ILE A 472 -13.88 15.02 4.94
CA ILE A 472 -12.61 14.42 4.45
C ILE A 472 -12.90 13.50 3.26
N GLY A 473 -13.96 12.70 3.33
CA GLY A 473 -14.38 11.84 2.22
C GLY A 473 -14.74 12.63 0.96
N LYS A 474 -15.42 13.76 1.10
CA LYS A 474 -15.72 14.67 -0.03
C LYS A 474 -14.45 15.31 -0.60
N VAL A 475 -13.49 15.69 0.26
CA VAL A 475 -12.18 16.18 -0.22
C VAL A 475 -11.48 15.09 -1.02
N PHE A 476 -11.47 13.84 -0.54
CA PHE A 476 -10.83 12.76 -1.28
C PHE A 476 -11.55 12.47 -2.62
N MET A 477 -12.87 12.56 -2.67
CA MET A 477 -13.61 12.47 -3.94
C MET A 477 -13.13 13.56 -4.92
N LYS A 478 -13.02 14.83 -4.48
CA LYS A 478 -12.47 15.93 -5.29
C LYS A 478 -11.01 15.66 -5.72
N VAL A 479 -10.20 15.08 -4.84
CA VAL A 479 -8.83 14.65 -5.16
C VAL A 479 -8.80 13.70 -6.36
N LEU A 480 -9.69 12.71 -6.42
CA LEU A 480 -9.78 11.79 -7.55
C LEU A 480 -10.33 12.48 -8.82
N GLU A 481 -11.27 13.41 -8.69
CA GLU A 481 -11.77 14.21 -9.82
C GLU A 481 -10.68 15.11 -10.41
N HIS A 482 -9.83 15.72 -9.56
CA HIS A 482 -8.68 16.49 -10.02
C HIS A 482 -7.67 15.62 -10.76
N ALA A 483 -7.44 14.40 -10.29
CA ALA A 483 -6.55 13.44 -10.93
C ALA A 483 -7.12 12.83 -12.23
N GLY A 484 -8.42 12.96 -12.48
CA GLY A 484 -9.09 12.49 -13.69
C GLY A 484 -8.76 13.35 -14.92
N VAL A 485 -8.32 12.72 -16.03
CA VAL A 485 -7.95 13.43 -17.27
C VAL A 485 -9.17 14.01 -17.99
N TYR A 486 -10.31 13.31 -17.98
CA TYR A 486 -11.56 13.80 -18.49
C TYR A 486 -12.48 14.18 -17.33
N LYS A 487 -12.76 15.47 -17.18
CA LYS A 487 -13.55 15.98 -16.05
C LYS A 487 -14.99 15.49 -16.09
N ARG A 488 -15.61 15.38 -14.92
CA ARG A 488 -16.99 14.85 -14.72
C ARG A 488 -18.07 15.87 -15.12
N ASN A 489 -18.04 16.29 -16.39
CA ASN A 489 -19.02 17.21 -17.00
C ASN A 489 -19.25 16.86 -18.48
N ALA A 490 -20.18 17.53 -19.13
CA ALA A 490 -20.55 17.27 -20.51
C ALA A 490 -19.37 17.42 -21.50
N LYS A 491 -18.47 18.38 -21.27
CA LYS A 491 -17.28 18.60 -22.11
C LYS A 491 -16.27 17.44 -21.96
N GLY A 492 -16.01 17.02 -20.71
CA GLY A 492 -15.12 15.88 -20.46
C GLY A 492 -15.69 14.57 -21.00
N ALA A 493 -17.02 14.34 -20.87
CA ALA A 493 -17.68 13.20 -21.47
C ALA A 493 -17.56 13.17 -23.00
N ALA A 494 -17.72 14.31 -23.67
CA ALA A 494 -17.55 14.42 -25.11
C ALA A 494 -16.10 14.19 -25.54
N ALA A 495 -15.12 14.70 -24.76
CA ALA A 495 -13.70 14.48 -25.01
C ALA A 495 -13.31 12.99 -24.84
N PHE A 496 -13.86 12.33 -23.81
CA PHE A 496 -13.65 10.89 -23.61
C PHE A 496 -14.15 10.06 -24.82
N ARG A 497 -15.36 10.38 -25.34
CA ARG A 497 -15.89 9.72 -26.54
C ARG A 497 -15.00 9.94 -27.77
N ARG A 498 -14.44 11.17 -27.94
CA ARG A 498 -13.48 11.45 -29.03
C ARG A 498 -12.27 10.54 -28.96
N PHE A 499 -11.68 10.39 -27.78
CA PHE A 499 -10.58 9.46 -27.60
C PHE A 499 -10.99 8.04 -27.97
N VAL A 500 -12.07 7.52 -27.41
CA VAL A 500 -12.53 6.14 -27.66
C VAL A 500 -12.82 5.91 -29.16
N SER A 501 -13.34 6.92 -29.88
CA SER A 501 -13.58 6.80 -31.33
C SER A 501 -12.29 6.66 -32.16
N THR A 502 -11.12 6.85 -31.59
CA THR A 502 -9.82 6.65 -32.27
C THR A 502 -9.28 5.22 -32.14
N ILE A 503 -9.85 4.43 -31.23
CA ILE A 503 -9.45 3.05 -30.97
C ILE A 503 -9.97 2.13 -32.08
#